data_7adc41eb3f65d364b510a1f462e1bcdc
#
_entry.id   7adc41eb3f65d364b510a1f462e1bcdc
#
_cell.length_a   1.000
_cell.length_b   1.000
_cell.length_c   1.000
_cell.angle_alpha   90.00
_cell.angle_beta   90.00
_cell.angle_gamma   90.00
#
_symmetry.space_group_name_H-M   'P 1'
#
loop_
_entity.id
_entity.type
_entity.pdbx_description
1 polymer ?
#
loop_
_entity_poly.entity_id
_entity_poly.type
_entity_poly.pdbx_seq_one_letter_code
_entity_poly.pdbx_strand_id
1 'polypeptide(L)'
;VTNDTYGADLKKRDAQKLQKQLEQKADRLVTQEYGDYSIQKKTLEAQRQDALAHLHENGQTAAEVNENFDTLSQEADTAFKERVSTVLQETVPTLCEEVVRTVETKKRERTKETIEEAVRDHLRGFARTIPSFLMAYGDDETTLSTFDMIIPDDVFYEVTSITLDQFRFLRDGGSYTDAETGEEKRYPGKLFDPVVFDDSIKEFLSLRTRLGNYFDESHTEDIFDYIPPQKTNQIFTPKRIVKQMVDMLEQENPGCFDDPSKTFADLYMKSGLYIAEIVKRLFNSDGMKQAFPDEAQRLQNIFEHQVYGLAPTEIIYQIALHFIFGFDGGELIEKHHLRQCDALPLAKDGTLETKLDSIFG
;
A
#
# COMPACT_ATOMS: atom_id res chain seq x y z
N VAL A 1 -2.43 10.22 -27.52
CA VAL A 1 -1.45 10.62 -28.54
C VAL A 1 -0.11 9.95 -28.26
N THR A 2 0.51 10.11 -27.08
CA THR A 2 1.83 9.51 -26.79
C THR A 2 1.83 7.98 -26.78
N ASN A 3 0.83 7.32 -26.20
CA ASN A 3 0.73 5.86 -26.22
C ASN A 3 0.42 5.30 -27.60
N ASP A 4 -0.48 5.96 -28.36
CA ASP A 4 -0.89 5.49 -29.67
C ASP A 4 0.17 5.76 -30.75
N THR A 5 0.92 6.86 -30.64
CA THR A 5 1.92 7.27 -31.62
C THR A 5 3.29 6.66 -31.37
N TYR A 6 3.68 6.47 -30.10
CA TYR A 6 5.03 6.03 -29.70
C TYR A 6 5.06 4.69 -28.98
N GLY A 7 3.92 4.02 -28.80
CA GLY A 7 3.84 2.68 -28.18
C GLY A 7 4.32 2.62 -26.73
N ALA A 8 4.43 3.75 -26.06
CA ALA A 8 4.94 3.85 -24.71
C ALA A 8 3.83 3.53 -23.70
N ASP A 9 3.98 2.44 -22.94
CA ASP A 9 3.05 2.07 -21.87
C ASP A 9 3.32 2.94 -20.62
N LEU A 10 2.68 4.12 -20.60
CA LEU A 10 2.82 5.11 -19.53
C LEU A 10 1.73 4.93 -18.49
N LYS A 11 2.11 4.82 -17.21
CA LYS A 11 1.15 4.89 -16.11
C LYS A 11 0.45 6.26 -16.11
N LYS A 12 -0.82 6.31 -15.74
CA LYS A 12 -1.66 7.54 -15.72
C LYS A 12 -0.96 8.75 -15.09
N ARG A 13 -0.21 8.53 -14.00
CA ARG A 13 0.55 9.57 -13.29
C ARG A 13 1.73 10.12 -14.13
N ASP A 14 2.41 9.25 -14.86
CA ASP A 14 3.56 9.64 -15.68
C ASP A 14 3.08 10.34 -16.95
N ALA A 15 1.95 9.91 -17.53
CA ALA A 15 1.29 10.59 -18.64
C ALA A 15 0.85 12.02 -18.26
N GLN A 16 0.27 12.23 -17.08
CA GLN A 16 -0.10 13.58 -16.59
C GLN A 16 1.12 14.47 -16.38
N LYS A 17 2.21 13.92 -15.84
CA LYS A 17 3.45 14.68 -15.64
C LYS A 17 4.08 15.08 -16.98
N LEU A 18 4.06 14.18 -17.95
CA LEU A 18 4.52 14.41 -19.31
C LEU A 18 3.69 15.49 -19.99
N GLN A 19 2.36 15.39 -19.93
CA GLN A 19 1.45 16.40 -20.47
C GLN A 19 1.77 17.79 -19.90
N LYS A 20 1.92 17.92 -18.60
CA LYS A 20 2.27 19.20 -17.96
C LYS A 20 3.62 19.76 -18.42
N GLN A 21 4.62 18.90 -18.66
CA GLN A 21 5.93 19.32 -19.18
C GLN A 21 5.83 19.80 -20.64
N LEU A 22 5.04 19.12 -21.47
CA LEU A 22 4.78 19.53 -22.87
C LEU A 22 4.02 20.85 -22.92
N GLU A 23 2.97 21.02 -22.10
CA GLU A 23 2.24 22.29 -21.99
C GLU A 23 3.17 23.45 -21.61
N GLN A 24 4.01 23.27 -20.57
CA GLN A 24 4.95 24.32 -20.14
C GLN A 24 6.00 24.69 -21.22
N LYS A 25 6.48 23.73 -22.01
CA LYS A 25 7.41 24.00 -23.10
C LYS A 25 6.71 24.69 -24.26
N ALA A 26 5.52 24.24 -24.64
CA ALA A 26 4.69 24.87 -25.66
C ALA A 26 4.35 26.32 -25.29
N ASP A 27 3.92 26.58 -24.05
CA ASP A 27 3.63 27.91 -23.54
C ASP A 27 4.84 28.86 -23.64
N ARG A 28 6.03 28.38 -23.35
CA ARG A 28 7.27 29.19 -23.48
C ARG A 28 7.53 29.60 -24.94
N LEU A 29 7.38 28.67 -25.88
CA LEU A 29 7.59 28.90 -27.29
C LEU A 29 6.55 29.91 -27.82
N VAL A 30 5.28 29.71 -27.49
CA VAL A 30 4.21 30.63 -27.87
C VAL A 30 4.41 32.02 -27.25
N THR A 31 4.87 32.09 -25.99
CA THR A 31 5.17 33.35 -25.29
C THR A 31 6.28 34.14 -25.99
N GLN A 32 7.31 33.44 -26.49
CA GLN A 32 8.40 34.06 -27.23
C GLN A 32 7.90 34.68 -28.55
N GLU A 33 7.18 33.91 -29.35
CA GLU A 33 6.57 34.41 -30.61
C GLU A 33 5.57 35.55 -30.35
N TYR A 34 4.80 35.46 -29.25
CA TYR A 34 3.90 36.54 -28.84
C TYR A 34 4.65 37.82 -28.43
N GLY A 35 5.84 37.70 -27.84
CA GLY A 35 6.70 38.84 -27.53
C GLY A 35 7.05 39.65 -28.78
N ASP A 36 7.56 38.98 -29.81
CA ASP A 36 7.93 39.61 -31.10
C ASP A 36 6.73 40.20 -31.83
N TYR A 37 5.61 39.47 -31.86
CA TYR A 37 4.34 39.96 -32.41
C TYR A 37 3.83 41.21 -31.67
N SER A 38 3.88 41.21 -30.33
CA SER A 38 3.45 42.35 -29.52
C SER A 38 4.29 43.62 -29.78
N ILE A 39 5.61 43.47 -30.00
CA ILE A 39 6.49 44.58 -30.39
C ILE A 39 6.11 45.08 -31.77
N GLN A 40 5.91 44.19 -32.74
CA GLN A 40 5.51 44.54 -34.11
C GLN A 40 4.19 45.33 -34.13
N LYS A 41 3.17 44.86 -33.39
CA LYS A 41 1.85 45.57 -33.28
C LYS A 41 2.01 46.96 -32.67
N LYS A 42 2.81 47.12 -31.62
CA LYS A 42 3.07 48.42 -31.00
C LYS A 42 3.79 49.36 -31.96
N THR A 43 4.74 48.83 -32.75
CA THR A 43 5.47 49.61 -33.76
C THR A 43 4.53 50.09 -34.88
N LEU A 44 3.67 49.18 -35.39
CA LEU A 44 2.66 49.53 -36.40
C LEU A 44 1.68 50.62 -35.89
N GLU A 45 1.22 50.50 -34.64
CA GLU A 45 0.34 51.50 -34.05
C GLU A 45 1.04 52.86 -33.86
N ALA A 46 2.30 52.87 -33.42
CA ALA A 46 3.09 54.11 -33.33
C ALA A 46 3.29 54.74 -34.68
N GLN A 47 3.59 53.98 -35.74
CA GLN A 47 3.71 54.45 -37.11
C GLN A 47 2.38 55.00 -37.68
N ARG A 48 1.26 54.35 -37.35
CA ARG A 48 -0.10 54.78 -37.65
C ARG A 48 -0.36 56.15 -37.06
N GLN A 49 -0.07 56.35 -35.79
CA GLN A 49 -0.27 57.63 -35.10
C GLN A 49 0.58 58.74 -35.71
N ASP A 50 1.84 58.41 -36.02
CA ASP A 50 2.75 59.38 -36.71
C ASP A 50 2.23 59.74 -38.09
N ALA A 51 1.83 58.79 -38.93
CA ALA A 51 1.25 59.04 -40.24
C ALA A 51 -0.04 59.89 -40.20
N LEU A 52 -0.90 59.65 -39.20
CA LEU A 52 -2.12 60.44 -38.96
C LEU A 52 -1.80 61.86 -38.51
N ALA A 53 -0.69 62.09 -37.80
CA ALA A 53 -0.24 63.42 -37.38
C ALA A 53 0.32 64.27 -38.59
N HIS A 54 0.84 63.64 -39.65
CA HIS A 54 1.52 64.26 -40.77
C HIS A 54 0.75 64.11 -42.08
N LEU A 55 -0.58 64.00 -42.06
CA LEU A 55 -1.46 63.75 -43.20
C LEU A 55 -1.25 64.81 -44.32
N HIS A 56 -1.07 66.11 -43.96
CA HIS A 56 -0.89 67.21 -44.93
C HIS A 56 0.45 67.13 -45.63
N GLU A 57 1.48 66.65 -45.03
CA GLU A 57 2.81 66.51 -45.60
C GLU A 57 2.89 65.36 -46.59
N ASN A 58 2.14 64.23 -46.28
CA ASN A 58 2.17 63.01 -47.05
C ASN A 58 1.13 62.93 -48.17
N GLY A 59 0.20 63.96 -48.29
CA GLY A 59 -0.83 63.98 -49.28
C GLY A 59 -1.86 62.85 -49.21
N GLN A 60 -1.98 62.21 -48.03
CA GLN A 60 -2.88 61.08 -47.79
C GLN A 60 -4.12 61.52 -47.00
N THR A 61 -5.20 60.78 -47.15
CA THR A 61 -6.38 60.95 -46.29
C THR A 61 -6.28 60.03 -45.07
N ALA A 62 -6.95 60.41 -43.99
CA ALA A 62 -7.01 59.56 -42.77
C ALA A 62 -7.63 58.18 -43.04
N ALA A 63 -8.54 58.08 -44.01
CA ALA A 63 -9.14 56.83 -44.43
C ALA A 63 -8.11 55.88 -45.08
N GLU A 64 -7.31 56.37 -45.99
CA GLU A 64 -6.25 55.64 -46.69
C GLU A 64 -5.18 55.18 -45.71
N VAL A 65 -4.76 56.04 -44.76
CA VAL A 65 -3.80 55.64 -43.69
C VAL A 65 -4.39 54.53 -42.84
N ASN A 66 -5.63 54.66 -42.38
CA ASN A 66 -6.26 53.62 -41.54
C ASN A 66 -6.40 52.30 -42.29
N GLU A 67 -6.87 52.28 -43.54
CA GLU A 67 -7.01 51.08 -44.36
C GLU A 67 -5.67 50.39 -44.59
N ASN A 68 -4.60 51.11 -44.83
CA ASN A 68 -3.26 50.58 -44.99
C ASN A 68 -2.76 49.90 -43.69
N PHE A 69 -2.87 50.58 -42.55
CA PHE A 69 -2.43 50.04 -41.27
C PHE A 69 -3.32 48.91 -40.76
N ASP A 70 -4.63 48.91 -41.08
CA ASP A 70 -5.51 47.78 -40.77
C ASP A 70 -5.11 46.56 -41.60
N THR A 71 -4.72 46.73 -42.88
CA THR A 71 -4.17 45.68 -43.74
C THR A 71 -2.85 45.12 -43.14
N LEU A 72 -1.88 45.97 -42.81
CA LEU A 72 -0.61 45.59 -42.19
C LEU A 72 -0.81 44.88 -40.83
N SER A 73 -1.80 45.34 -40.08
CA SER A 73 -2.18 44.70 -38.80
C SER A 73 -2.74 43.31 -39.01
N GLN A 74 -3.60 43.08 -40.02
CA GLN A 74 -4.14 41.77 -40.38
C GLN A 74 -3.05 40.83 -40.93
N GLU A 75 -2.11 41.36 -41.73
CA GLU A 75 -0.95 40.58 -42.17
C GLU A 75 -0.08 40.16 -41.03
N ALA A 76 0.18 41.02 -40.04
CA ALA A 76 0.91 40.68 -38.82
C ALA A 76 0.19 39.61 -38.00
N ASP A 77 -1.14 39.69 -37.87
CA ASP A 77 -1.96 38.69 -37.18
C ASP A 77 -1.90 37.33 -37.88
N THR A 78 -1.95 37.32 -39.21
CA THR A 78 -1.87 36.11 -40.03
C THR A 78 -0.47 35.49 -39.93
N ALA A 79 0.57 36.30 -40.12
CA ALA A 79 1.95 35.86 -40.00
C ALA A 79 2.28 35.33 -38.60
N PHE A 80 1.74 35.91 -37.54
CA PHE A 80 1.87 35.40 -36.18
C PHE A 80 1.21 34.02 -36.02
N LYS A 81 -0.03 33.85 -36.50
CA LYS A 81 -0.73 32.54 -36.44
C LYS A 81 0.02 31.45 -37.21
N GLU A 82 0.54 31.80 -38.40
CA GLU A 82 1.34 30.87 -39.22
C GLU A 82 2.64 30.49 -38.52
N ARG A 83 3.39 31.44 -37.94
CA ARG A 83 4.62 31.18 -37.20
C ARG A 83 4.36 30.29 -35.98
N VAL A 84 3.34 30.61 -35.17
CA VAL A 84 2.97 29.78 -34.02
C VAL A 84 2.60 28.36 -34.46
N SER A 85 1.81 28.25 -35.55
CA SER A 85 1.45 26.95 -36.12
C SER A 85 2.68 26.14 -36.55
N THR A 86 3.59 26.76 -37.30
CA THR A 86 4.83 26.14 -37.78
C THR A 86 5.73 25.73 -36.61
N VAL A 87 5.97 26.61 -35.65
CA VAL A 87 6.78 26.33 -34.47
C VAL A 87 6.19 25.17 -33.68
N LEU A 88 4.88 25.12 -33.49
CA LEU A 88 4.23 24.01 -32.78
C LEU A 88 4.30 22.72 -33.59
N GLN A 89 4.07 22.74 -34.91
CA GLN A 89 4.14 21.57 -35.77
C GLN A 89 5.53 20.97 -35.84
N GLU A 90 6.59 21.75 -35.83
CA GLU A 90 7.97 21.31 -35.90
C GLU A 90 8.51 20.90 -34.54
N THR A 91 8.15 21.64 -33.48
CA THR A 91 8.74 21.48 -32.15
C THR A 91 8.03 20.45 -31.28
N VAL A 92 6.70 20.35 -31.38
CA VAL A 92 5.93 19.42 -30.54
C VAL A 92 6.31 17.96 -30.79
N PRO A 93 6.47 17.45 -32.02
CA PRO A 93 6.94 16.10 -32.28
C PRO A 93 8.31 15.82 -31.65
N THR A 94 9.28 16.74 -31.89
CA THR A 94 10.64 16.64 -31.36
C THR A 94 10.64 16.62 -29.81
N LEU A 95 9.83 17.48 -29.19
CA LEU A 95 9.67 17.48 -27.73
C LEU A 95 9.01 16.20 -27.22
N CYS A 96 8.02 15.68 -27.94
CA CYS A 96 7.41 14.39 -27.59
C CYS A 96 8.43 13.25 -27.66
N GLU A 97 9.24 13.18 -28.73
CA GLU A 97 10.30 12.18 -28.87
C GLU A 97 11.36 12.31 -27.77
N GLU A 98 11.82 13.53 -27.47
CA GLU A 98 12.81 13.78 -26.39
C GLU A 98 12.27 13.35 -25.03
N VAL A 99 11.01 13.65 -24.73
CA VAL A 99 10.38 13.29 -23.45
C VAL A 99 10.12 11.81 -23.38
N VAL A 100 9.62 11.17 -24.45
CA VAL A 100 9.47 9.70 -24.53
C VAL A 100 10.82 9.03 -24.33
N ARG A 101 11.87 9.47 -25.05
CA ARG A 101 13.23 8.96 -24.89
C ARG A 101 13.77 9.16 -23.47
N THR A 102 13.49 10.30 -22.84
CA THR A 102 13.87 10.56 -21.44
C THR A 102 13.15 9.63 -20.48
N VAL A 103 11.86 9.36 -20.70
CA VAL A 103 11.05 8.43 -19.91
C VAL A 103 11.54 7.00 -20.10
N GLU A 104 11.83 6.60 -21.33
CA GLU A 104 12.37 5.26 -21.65
C GLU A 104 13.78 5.07 -21.08
N THR A 105 14.64 6.08 -21.19
CA THR A 105 15.99 6.03 -20.62
C THR A 105 15.91 5.96 -19.08
N LYS A 106 15.08 6.78 -18.46
CA LYS A 106 14.81 6.68 -17.00
C LYS A 106 14.13 5.37 -16.62
N LYS A 107 13.30 4.80 -17.50
CA LYS A 107 12.70 3.48 -17.29
C LYS A 107 13.77 2.38 -17.38
N ARG A 108 14.73 2.48 -18.31
CA ARG A 108 15.88 1.56 -18.43
C ARG A 108 16.90 1.72 -17.31
N GLU A 109 17.22 2.95 -16.93
CA GLU A 109 18.08 3.23 -15.78
C GLU A 109 17.43 2.81 -14.47
N ARG A 110 16.16 3.14 -14.28
CA ARG A 110 15.36 2.57 -13.19
C ARG A 110 15.30 1.04 -13.27
N THR A 111 15.27 0.43 -14.42
CA THR A 111 15.25 -1.04 -14.51
C THR A 111 16.57 -1.66 -14.06
N LYS A 112 17.71 -1.01 -14.20
CA LYS A 112 19.02 -1.49 -13.68
C LYS A 112 19.21 -1.17 -12.20
N GLU A 113 18.98 0.06 -11.75
CA GLU A 113 19.02 0.44 -10.33
C GLU A 113 17.85 -0.17 -9.55
N THR A 114 16.67 -0.29 -10.18
CA THR A 114 15.45 -0.81 -9.54
C THR A 114 15.45 -2.32 -9.44
N ILE A 115 16.21 -3.08 -10.20
CA ILE A 115 16.36 -4.53 -9.92
C ILE A 115 17.12 -4.71 -8.61
N GLU A 116 18.20 -4.01 -8.38
CA GLU A 116 18.91 -4.08 -7.10
C GLU A 116 18.14 -3.45 -5.96
N GLU A 117 17.52 -2.31 -6.17
CA GLU A 117 16.72 -1.62 -5.15
C GLU A 117 15.38 -2.33 -4.90
N ALA A 118 14.72 -2.86 -5.93
CA ALA A 118 13.53 -3.70 -5.78
C ALA A 118 13.85 -5.04 -5.12
N VAL A 119 15.00 -5.64 -5.40
CA VAL A 119 15.46 -6.83 -4.67
C VAL A 119 15.77 -6.48 -3.22
N ARG A 120 16.45 -5.37 -2.94
CA ARG A 120 16.69 -4.89 -1.57
C ARG A 120 15.40 -4.55 -0.84
N ASP A 121 14.45 -3.89 -1.50
CA ASP A 121 13.15 -3.55 -0.92
C ASP A 121 12.27 -4.79 -0.74
N HIS A 122 12.36 -5.76 -1.65
CA HIS A 122 11.73 -7.07 -1.50
C HIS A 122 12.31 -7.85 -0.32
N LEU A 123 13.63 -7.82 -0.15
CA LEU A 123 14.31 -8.43 0.98
C LEU A 123 13.98 -7.74 2.31
N ARG A 124 13.95 -6.42 2.32
CA ARG A 124 13.49 -5.64 3.48
C ARG A 124 12.00 -5.91 3.76
N GLY A 125 11.19 -5.99 2.70
CA GLY A 125 9.78 -6.39 2.79
C GLY A 125 9.63 -7.78 3.38
N PHE A 126 10.40 -8.75 2.89
CA PHE A 126 10.42 -10.11 3.39
C PHE A 126 10.85 -10.17 4.87
N ALA A 127 11.96 -9.55 5.25
CA ALA A 127 12.42 -9.53 6.64
C ALA A 127 11.36 -8.99 7.61
N ARG A 128 10.55 -8.03 7.18
CA ARG A 128 9.42 -7.50 7.97
C ARG A 128 8.28 -8.49 8.16
N THR A 129 8.17 -9.51 7.32
CA THR A 129 7.12 -10.54 7.43
C THR A 129 7.47 -11.66 8.38
N ILE A 130 8.76 -11.87 8.67
CA ILE A 130 9.25 -12.94 9.53
C ILE A 130 8.55 -12.95 10.91
N PRO A 131 8.43 -11.83 11.64
CA PRO A 131 7.71 -11.79 12.92
C PRO A 131 6.27 -12.30 12.82
N SER A 132 5.54 -11.97 11.76
CA SER A 132 4.17 -12.45 11.56
C SER A 132 4.12 -13.95 11.33
N PHE A 133 5.04 -14.50 10.54
CA PHE A 133 5.14 -15.96 10.37
C PHE A 133 5.51 -16.67 11.66
N LEU A 134 6.42 -16.11 12.46
CA LEU A 134 6.80 -16.69 13.74
C LEU A 134 5.68 -16.62 14.77
N MET A 135 4.83 -15.60 14.73
CA MET A 135 3.61 -15.55 15.55
C MET A 135 2.58 -16.59 15.14
N ALA A 136 2.46 -16.84 13.82
CA ALA A 136 1.45 -17.74 13.27
C ALA A 136 1.88 -19.23 13.28
N TYR A 137 3.15 -19.51 13.03
CA TYR A 137 3.63 -20.88 12.74
C TYR A 137 4.96 -21.23 13.41
N GLY A 138 5.68 -20.26 13.99
CA GLY A 138 7.00 -20.50 14.54
C GLY A 138 7.00 -21.29 15.84
N ASP A 139 8.00 -22.11 16.00
CA ASP A 139 8.34 -22.87 17.21
C ASP A 139 9.85 -22.76 17.53
N ASP A 140 10.30 -23.38 18.60
CA ASP A 140 11.69 -23.32 19.06
C ASP A 140 12.67 -24.00 18.09
N GLU A 141 12.20 -24.87 17.19
CA GLU A 141 13.00 -25.57 16.18
C GLU A 141 13.06 -24.80 14.84
N THR A 142 12.41 -23.64 14.77
CA THR A 142 12.35 -22.84 13.54
C THR A 142 13.71 -22.21 13.24
N THR A 143 14.21 -22.47 12.04
CA THR A 143 15.48 -21.96 11.50
C THR A 143 15.28 -21.57 10.02
N LEU A 144 16.27 -20.95 9.37
CA LEU A 144 16.25 -20.71 7.93
C LEU A 144 16.00 -21.99 7.12
N SER A 145 16.53 -23.12 7.55
CA SER A 145 16.40 -24.41 6.86
C SER A 145 15.02 -25.05 7.01
N THR A 146 14.28 -24.74 8.08
CA THR A 146 12.94 -25.29 8.35
C THR A 146 11.83 -24.28 8.08
N PHE A 147 12.16 -23.01 7.85
CA PHE A 147 11.20 -21.91 7.72
C PHE A 147 10.13 -22.15 6.64
N ASP A 148 10.52 -22.72 5.50
CA ASP A 148 9.62 -23.04 4.40
C ASP A 148 8.81 -24.35 4.61
N MET A 149 9.05 -25.07 5.69
CA MET A 149 8.32 -26.32 6.01
C MET A 149 7.12 -26.07 6.92
N ILE A 150 7.15 -24.99 7.70
CA ILE A 150 6.12 -24.69 8.70
C ILE A 150 5.01 -23.77 8.16
N ILE A 151 5.21 -23.12 7.00
CA ILE A 151 4.30 -22.13 6.45
C ILE A 151 3.59 -22.71 5.22
N PRO A 152 2.25 -22.66 5.12
CA PRO A 152 1.53 -23.06 3.90
C PRO A 152 1.89 -22.20 2.70
N ASP A 153 1.98 -22.80 1.50
CA ASP A 153 2.37 -22.16 0.24
C ASP A 153 1.53 -20.92 -0.10
N ASP A 154 0.23 -21.02 0.05
CA ASP A 154 -0.74 -19.95 -0.24
C ASP A 154 -0.59 -18.79 0.72
N VAL A 155 -0.39 -19.07 2.01
CA VAL A 155 -0.14 -18.04 3.04
C VAL A 155 1.20 -17.35 2.81
N PHE A 156 2.24 -18.10 2.47
CA PHE A 156 3.54 -17.53 2.16
C PHE A 156 3.46 -16.58 0.96
N TYR A 157 2.78 -17.01 -0.11
CA TYR A 157 2.57 -16.19 -1.31
C TYR A 157 1.71 -14.95 -1.03
N GLU A 158 0.63 -15.08 -0.28
CA GLU A 158 -0.24 -13.96 0.11
C GLU A 158 0.56 -12.85 0.81
N VAL A 159 1.40 -13.23 1.75
CA VAL A 159 2.15 -12.29 2.60
C VAL A 159 3.35 -11.70 1.89
N THR A 160 4.12 -12.52 1.15
CA THR A 160 5.42 -12.12 0.58
C THR A 160 5.37 -11.80 -0.90
N SER A 161 4.34 -12.24 -1.63
CA SER A 161 4.22 -12.18 -3.09
C SER A 161 5.30 -12.98 -3.85
N ILE A 162 6.00 -13.90 -3.17
CA ILE A 162 6.89 -14.90 -3.77
C ILE A 162 6.43 -16.31 -3.36
N THR A 163 6.70 -17.31 -4.20
CA THR A 163 6.39 -18.71 -3.87
C THR A 163 7.45 -19.31 -2.95
N LEU A 164 7.12 -20.39 -2.24
CA LEU A 164 8.12 -21.14 -1.47
C LEU A 164 9.25 -21.70 -2.36
N ASP A 165 8.95 -22.08 -3.60
CA ASP A 165 10.00 -22.52 -4.54
C ASP A 165 10.96 -21.38 -4.91
N GLN A 166 10.45 -20.16 -5.09
CA GLN A 166 11.29 -18.98 -5.28
C GLN A 166 12.13 -18.68 -4.04
N PHE A 167 11.56 -18.81 -2.84
CA PHE A 167 12.31 -18.66 -1.60
C PHE A 167 13.42 -19.70 -1.47
N ARG A 168 13.13 -20.99 -1.74
CA ARG A 168 14.14 -22.09 -1.77
C ARG A 168 15.23 -21.80 -2.79
N PHE A 169 14.86 -21.36 -4.00
CA PHE A 169 15.83 -20.98 -5.01
C PHE A 169 16.75 -19.84 -4.55
N LEU A 170 16.22 -18.84 -3.89
CA LEU A 170 17.01 -17.71 -3.33
C LEU A 170 17.93 -18.16 -2.19
N ARG A 171 17.49 -19.11 -1.36
CA ARG A 171 18.26 -19.68 -0.26
C ARG A 171 19.33 -20.66 -0.73
N ASP A 172 18.96 -21.63 -1.54
CA ASP A 172 19.77 -22.81 -1.85
C ASP A 172 20.46 -22.71 -3.23
N GLY A 173 19.97 -21.82 -4.08
CA GLY A 173 20.44 -21.71 -5.47
C GLY A 173 19.78 -22.71 -6.41
N GLY A 174 20.24 -22.72 -7.66
CA GLY A 174 19.73 -23.60 -8.70
C GLY A 174 20.10 -23.13 -10.10
N SER A 175 19.72 -23.93 -11.11
CA SER A 175 19.81 -23.54 -12.51
C SER A 175 18.59 -22.73 -12.93
N TYR A 176 18.79 -21.77 -13.82
CA TYR A 176 17.73 -20.99 -14.44
C TYR A 176 18.10 -20.67 -15.89
N THR A 177 17.09 -20.48 -16.73
CA THR A 177 17.29 -20.02 -18.11
C THR A 177 17.24 -18.49 -18.14
N ASP A 178 18.31 -17.88 -18.62
CA ASP A 178 18.38 -16.43 -18.83
C ASP A 178 17.38 -16.02 -19.91
N ALA A 179 16.46 -15.13 -19.56
CA ALA A 179 15.37 -14.74 -20.46
C ALA A 179 15.83 -13.93 -21.68
N GLU A 180 17.02 -13.30 -21.62
CA GLU A 180 17.55 -12.49 -22.71
C GLU A 180 18.42 -13.34 -23.67
N THR A 181 19.20 -14.28 -23.14
CA THR A 181 20.16 -15.07 -23.92
C THR A 181 19.66 -16.48 -24.24
N GLY A 182 18.68 -17.00 -23.50
CA GLY A 182 18.24 -18.40 -23.60
C GLY A 182 19.25 -19.39 -23.02
N GLU A 183 20.33 -18.95 -22.43
CA GLU A 183 21.36 -19.82 -21.86
C GLU A 183 20.99 -20.30 -20.46
N GLU A 184 21.37 -21.54 -20.15
CA GLU A 184 21.27 -22.05 -18.80
C GLU A 184 22.37 -21.45 -17.91
N LYS A 185 21.98 -20.77 -16.84
CA LYS A 185 22.88 -20.16 -15.84
C LYS A 185 22.61 -20.77 -14.48
N ARG A 186 23.62 -20.72 -13.61
CA ARG A 186 23.49 -21.20 -12.23
C ARG A 186 23.54 -20.04 -11.24
N TYR A 187 22.51 -19.96 -10.40
CA TYR A 187 22.50 -19.06 -9.24
C TYR A 187 23.07 -19.79 -8.03
N PRO A 188 24.03 -19.22 -7.28
CA PRO A 188 24.71 -19.92 -6.18
C PRO A 188 23.84 -20.02 -4.91
N GLY A 189 22.70 -19.33 -4.83
CA GLY A 189 21.94 -19.20 -3.60
C GLY A 189 22.59 -18.25 -2.60
N LYS A 190 22.37 -18.50 -1.31
CA LYS A 190 22.98 -17.75 -0.19
C LYS A 190 22.55 -16.28 -0.13
N LEU A 191 21.30 -16.00 -0.55
CA LEU A 191 20.73 -14.67 -0.41
C LEU A 191 20.55 -14.30 1.08
N PHE A 192 20.26 -15.30 1.90
CA PHE A 192 20.12 -15.15 3.34
C PHE A 192 21.37 -15.65 4.04
N ASP A 193 21.88 -14.87 5.00
CA ASP A 193 22.89 -15.32 5.93
C ASP A 193 22.23 -16.20 6.99
N PRO A 194 22.57 -17.52 7.10
CA PRO A 194 21.92 -18.41 8.03
C PRO A 194 22.09 -18.01 9.50
N VAL A 195 23.25 -17.49 9.86
CA VAL A 195 23.54 -17.09 11.24
C VAL A 195 22.68 -15.91 11.63
N VAL A 196 22.67 -14.87 10.79
CA VAL A 196 21.87 -13.66 11.04
C VAL A 196 20.38 -13.96 11.03
N PHE A 197 19.93 -14.84 10.14
CA PHE A 197 18.53 -15.23 10.05
C PHE A 197 18.08 -16.00 11.29
N ASP A 198 18.84 -17.02 11.68
CA ASP A 198 18.53 -17.89 12.83
C ASP A 198 18.63 -17.12 14.16
N ASP A 199 19.60 -16.21 14.30
CA ASP A 199 19.71 -15.34 15.47
C ASP A 199 18.50 -14.37 15.57
N SER A 200 18.04 -13.82 14.44
CA SER A 200 16.84 -12.97 14.42
C SER A 200 15.57 -13.74 14.80
N ILE A 201 15.45 -15.00 14.37
CA ILE A 201 14.34 -15.89 14.78
C ILE A 201 14.39 -16.11 16.30
N LYS A 202 15.53 -16.49 16.84
CA LYS A 202 15.70 -16.74 18.28
C LYS A 202 15.38 -15.52 19.13
N GLU A 203 15.84 -14.35 18.69
CA GLU A 203 15.56 -13.09 19.37
C GLU A 203 14.05 -12.81 19.40
N PHE A 204 13.36 -12.95 18.27
CA PHE A 204 11.92 -12.75 18.22
C PHE A 204 11.15 -13.79 19.03
N LEU A 205 11.51 -15.07 18.97
CA LEU A 205 10.86 -16.11 19.77
C LEU A 205 11.06 -15.87 21.28
N SER A 206 12.23 -15.40 21.70
CA SER A 206 12.48 -14.96 23.08
C SER A 206 11.58 -13.79 23.48
N LEU A 207 11.39 -12.79 22.60
CA LEU A 207 10.44 -11.70 22.84
C LEU A 207 9.00 -12.22 22.92
N ARG A 208 8.61 -13.14 22.04
CA ARG A 208 7.29 -13.77 22.03
C ARG A 208 7.02 -14.53 23.35
N THR A 209 7.97 -15.31 23.82
CA THR A 209 7.85 -16.01 25.10
C THR A 209 7.68 -15.04 26.27
N ARG A 210 8.39 -13.92 26.25
CA ARG A 210 8.32 -12.91 27.31
C ARG A 210 7.04 -12.06 27.25
N LEU A 211 6.59 -11.65 26.05
CA LEU A 211 5.53 -10.66 25.87
C LEU A 211 4.21 -11.23 25.32
N GLY A 212 4.21 -12.50 24.90
CA GLY A 212 3.04 -13.13 24.26
C GLY A 212 1.91 -13.51 25.20
N ASN A 213 2.12 -13.52 26.51
CA ASN A 213 1.07 -13.79 27.48
C ASN A 213 0.30 -12.52 27.82
N TYR A 214 -0.93 -12.40 27.31
CA TYR A 214 -1.78 -11.23 27.54
C TYR A 214 -2.17 -11.04 29.01
N PHE A 215 -2.27 -12.12 29.78
CA PHE A 215 -2.65 -12.11 31.19
C PHE A 215 -1.51 -11.65 32.11
N ASP A 216 -0.27 -11.69 31.64
CA ASP A 216 0.87 -11.16 32.39
C ASP A 216 0.90 -9.65 32.31
N GLU A 217 0.69 -8.98 33.45
CA GLU A 217 0.70 -7.53 33.59
C GLU A 217 2.06 -6.97 34.06
N SER A 218 3.05 -7.82 34.21
CA SER A 218 4.40 -7.39 34.63
C SER A 218 5.11 -6.56 33.55
N HIS A 219 4.67 -6.67 32.29
CA HIS A 219 5.22 -5.95 31.15
C HIS A 219 4.24 -4.90 30.60
N THR A 220 4.77 -3.71 30.33
CA THR A 220 4.03 -2.61 29.65
C THR A 220 4.12 -2.69 28.14
N GLU A 221 5.13 -3.39 27.62
CA GLU A 221 5.38 -3.64 26.20
C GLU A 221 4.36 -4.62 25.62
N ASP A 222 4.08 -4.47 24.33
CA ASP A 222 3.21 -5.37 23.60
C ASP A 222 4.02 -6.09 22.50
N ILE A 223 3.87 -7.40 22.37
CA ILE A 223 4.54 -8.16 21.30
C ILE A 223 4.20 -7.62 19.91
N PHE A 224 3.02 -7.06 19.73
CA PHE A 224 2.60 -6.49 18.45
C PHE A 224 3.32 -5.20 18.09
N ASP A 225 3.98 -4.52 19.03
CA ASP A 225 4.86 -3.37 18.74
C ASP A 225 6.13 -3.79 17.97
N TYR A 226 6.51 -5.06 18.06
CA TYR A 226 7.65 -5.66 17.36
C TYR A 226 7.30 -6.29 16.01
N ILE A 227 6.02 -6.24 15.61
CA ILE A 227 5.56 -6.73 14.31
C ILE A 227 5.40 -5.54 13.36
N PRO A 228 6.31 -5.36 12.38
CA PRO A 228 6.23 -4.24 11.45
C PRO A 228 4.93 -4.26 10.64
N PRO A 229 4.32 -3.09 10.37
CA PRO A 229 3.15 -3.01 9.50
C PRO A 229 3.47 -3.54 8.11
N GLN A 230 2.62 -4.42 7.60
CA GLN A 230 2.75 -5.02 6.28
C GLN A 230 2.03 -4.20 5.21
N LYS A 231 2.23 -4.54 3.92
CA LYS A 231 1.62 -3.87 2.75
C LYS A 231 0.08 -3.80 2.80
N THR A 232 -0.55 -4.69 3.52
CA THR A 232 -2.03 -4.84 3.62
C THR A 232 -2.69 -4.03 4.73
N ASN A 233 -2.06 -2.95 5.21
CA ASN A 233 -2.63 -2.09 6.27
C ASN A 233 -2.96 -2.80 7.59
N GLN A 234 -2.21 -3.84 7.94
CA GLN A 234 -2.39 -4.58 9.18
C GLN A 234 -1.71 -3.83 10.34
N ILE A 235 -2.28 -2.69 10.69
CA ILE A 235 -1.89 -1.99 11.91
C ILE A 235 -2.65 -2.64 13.06
N PHE A 236 -1.92 -3.16 14.03
CA PHE A 236 -2.51 -3.68 15.26
C PHE A 236 -2.87 -2.53 16.20
N THR A 237 -4.03 -2.63 16.84
CA THR A 237 -4.45 -1.63 17.83
C THR A 237 -3.66 -1.83 19.11
N PRO A 238 -2.96 -0.81 19.63
CA PRO A 238 -2.15 -0.97 20.85
C PRO A 238 -2.98 -1.43 22.06
N LYS A 239 -2.42 -2.30 22.91
CA LYS A 239 -3.05 -2.86 24.11
C LYS A 239 -3.75 -1.80 24.99
N ARG A 240 -3.14 -0.63 25.13
CA ARG A 240 -3.72 0.50 25.88
C ARG A 240 -5.04 0.98 25.29
N ILE A 241 -5.13 1.07 23.96
CA ILE A 241 -6.35 1.54 23.29
C ILE A 241 -7.44 0.47 23.37
N VAL A 242 -7.08 -0.81 23.20
CA VAL A 242 -8.02 -1.93 23.39
C VAL A 242 -8.64 -1.90 24.77
N LYS A 243 -7.84 -1.75 25.84
CA LYS A 243 -8.35 -1.63 27.22
C LYS A 243 -9.33 -0.47 27.35
N GLN A 244 -8.99 0.72 26.84
CA GLN A 244 -9.90 1.88 26.88
C GLN A 244 -11.22 1.64 26.16
N MET A 245 -11.19 0.97 24.99
CA MET A 245 -12.43 0.68 24.24
C MET A 245 -13.29 -0.35 24.97
N VAL A 246 -12.68 -1.36 25.60
CA VAL A 246 -13.43 -2.33 26.40
C VAL A 246 -13.94 -1.70 27.71
N ASP A 247 -13.21 -0.74 28.32
CA ASP A 247 -13.72 0.07 29.45
C ASP A 247 -14.98 0.85 29.05
N MET A 248 -14.98 1.46 27.85
CA MET A 248 -16.17 2.15 27.33
C MET A 248 -17.35 1.21 27.10
N LEU A 249 -17.07 0.00 26.55
CA LEU A 249 -18.11 -1.02 26.37
C LEU A 249 -18.79 -1.38 27.70
N GLU A 250 -18.00 -1.56 28.76
CA GLU A 250 -18.51 -1.86 30.10
C GLU A 250 -19.26 -0.70 30.72
N GLN A 251 -18.80 0.55 30.51
CA GLN A 251 -19.52 1.75 30.97
C GLN A 251 -20.88 1.91 30.29
N GLU A 252 -20.98 1.62 29.00
CA GLU A 252 -22.23 1.67 28.24
C GLU A 252 -23.17 0.48 28.56
N ASN A 253 -22.61 -0.65 29.00
CA ASN A 253 -23.33 -1.88 29.32
C ASN A 253 -22.91 -2.42 30.72
N PRO A 254 -23.31 -1.75 31.81
CA PRO A 254 -22.90 -2.13 33.15
C PRO A 254 -23.24 -3.57 33.49
N GLY A 255 -22.26 -4.33 33.98
CA GLY A 255 -22.42 -5.73 34.37
C GLY A 255 -22.43 -6.72 33.19
N CYS A 256 -22.10 -6.28 31.98
CA CYS A 256 -22.09 -7.16 30.81
C CYS A 256 -21.09 -8.32 30.93
N PHE A 257 -20.01 -8.15 31.68
CA PHE A 257 -19.03 -9.20 31.94
C PHE A 257 -19.41 -10.16 33.08
N ASP A 258 -20.39 -9.80 33.92
CA ASP A 258 -20.89 -10.66 35.00
C ASP A 258 -22.01 -11.61 34.55
N ASP A 259 -22.61 -11.34 33.38
CA ASP A 259 -23.75 -12.08 32.87
C ASP A 259 -23.29 -13.22 31.91
N PRO A 260 -23.44 -14.50 32.30
CA PRO A 260 -23.01 -15.62 31.46
C PRO A 260 -23.83 -15.80 30.16
N SER A 261 -24.94 -15.07 30.00
CA SER A 261 -25.76 -15.10 28.79
C SER A 261 -25.33 -14.06 27.73
N LYS A 262 -24.45 -13.13 28.09
CA LYS A 262 -23.97 -12.09 27.16
C LYS A 262 -22.93 -12.65 26.20
N THR A 263 -23.05 -12.18 24.96
CA THR A 263 -22.14 -12.55 23.87
C THR A 263 -21.39 -11.32 23.34
N PHE A 264 -20.17 -11.54 22.89
CA PHE A 264 -19.27 -10.51 22.37
C PHE A 264 -18.70 -10.97 21.02
N ALA A 265 -18.65 -10.07 20.04
CA ALA A 265 -18.15 -10.40 18.72
C ALA A 265 -17.13 -9.37 18.23
N ASP A 266 -15.98 -9.84 17.74
CA ASP A 266 -15.06 -9.07 16.93
C ASP A 266 -15.08 -9.59 15.49
N LEU A 267 -15.86 -8.92 14.64
CA LEU A 267 -16.06 -9.33 13.24
C LEU A 267 -14.90 -8.95 12.31
N TYR A 268 -13.87 -8.31 12.84
CA TYR A 268 -12.64 -8.00 12.10
C TYR A 268 -11.42 -8.14 13.00
N MET A 269 -11.34 -9.31 13.63
CA MET A 269 -10.26 -9.66 14.54
C MET A 269 -8.91 -9.67 13.82
N LYS A 270 -7.98 -8.86 14.31
CA LYS A 270 -6.61 -8.78 13.77
C LYS A 270 -5.62 -9.52 14.66
N SER A 271 -5.22 -8.87 15.76
CA SER A 271 -4.26 -9.44 16.71
C SER A 271 -4.89 -10.39 17.72
N GLY A 272 -6.21 -10.41 17.85
CA GLY A 272 -6.91 -11.09 18.93
C GLY A 272 -6.95 -10.30 20.24
N LEU A 273 -6.35 -9.11 20.32
CA LEU A 273 -6.27 -8.32 21.57
C LEU A 273 -7.63 -7.97 22.17
N TYR A 274 -8.65 -7.63 21.34
CA TYR A 274 -10.00 -7.37 21.85
C TYR A 274 -10.62 -8.62 22.46
N ILE A 275 -10.50 -9.75 21.80
CA ILE A 275 -10.98 -11.03 22.31
C ILE A 275 -10.25 -11.38 23.61
N ALA A 276 -8.92 -11.25 23.64
CA ALA A 276 -8.13 -11.53 24.85
C ALA A 276 -8.53 -10.63 26.03
N GLU A 277 -8.78 -9.34 25.81
CA GLU A 277 -9.24 -8.43 26.88
C GLU A 277 -10.66 -8.77 27.35
N ILE A 278 -11.57 -9.07 26.44
CA ILE A 278 -12.95 -9.50 26.78
C ILE A 278 -12.90 -10.81 27.58
N VAL A 279 -12.15 -11.81 27.11
CA VAL A 279 -11.96 -13.09 27.83
C VAL A 279 -11.39 -12.85 29.21
N LYS A 280 -10.39 -11.97 29.36
CA LYS A 280 -9.79 -11.63 30.65
C LYS A 280 -10.83 -11.05 31.63
N ARG A 281 -11.71 -10.14 31.16
CA ARG A 281 -12.76 -9.57 31.99
C ARG A 281 -13.82 -10.57 32.38
N LEU A 282 -14.33 -11.33 31.43
CA LEU A 282 -15.27 -12.42 31.71
C LEU A 282 -14.69 -13.42 32.71
N PHE A 283 -13.48 -13.89 32.47
CA PHE A 283 -12.84 -14.89 33.31
C PHE A 283 -12.66 -14.42 34.78
N ASN A 284 -12.37 -13.15 34.98
CA ASN A 284 -12.11 -12.56 36.28
C ASN A 284 -13.37 -11.98 36.97
N SER A 285 -14.50 -11.88 36.28
CA SER A 285 -15.70 -11.31 36.86
C SER A 285 -16.31 -12.19 37.96
N ASP A 286 -16.97 -11.56 38.91
CA ASP A 286 -17.57 -12.27 40.04
C ASP A 286 -18.79 -13.10 39.60
N GLY A 287 -19.60 -12.59 38.64
CA GLY A 287 -20.74 -13.31 38.10
C GLY A 287 -20.32 -14.60 37.40
N MET A 288 -19.27 -14.58 36.59
CA MET A 288 -18.75 -15.76 35.92
C MET A 288 -18.10 -16.76 36.90
N LYS A 289 -17.38 -16.29 37.94
CA LYS A 289 -16.84 -17.12 38.98
C LYS A 289 -17.92 -17.84 39.78
N GLN A 290 -19.05 -17.20 40.02
CA GLN A 290 -20.21 -17.81 40.68
C GLN A 290 -20.90 -18.83 39.79
N ALA A 291 -21.11 -18.50 38.52
CA ALA A 291 -21.76 -19.41 37.55
C ALA A 291 -20.89 -20.64 37.23
N PHE A 292 -19.59 -20.40 37.07
CA PHE A 292 -18.61 -21.45 36.74
C PHE A 292 -17.40 -21.37 37.68
N PRO A 293 -17.48 -21.99 38.87
CA PRO A 293 -16.38 -21.94 39.85
C PRO A 293 -15.08 -22.59 39.38
N ASP A 294 -15.19 -23.65 38.57
CA ASP A 294 -14.03 -24.30 37.95
C ASP A 294 -13.47 -23.45 36.82
N GLU A 295 -12.16 -23.21 36.84
CA GLU A 295 -11.48 -22.31 35.90
C GLU A 295 -11.49 -22.85 34.47
N ALA A 296 -11.29 -24.15 34.29
CA ALA A 296 -11.29 -24.76 32.97
C ALA A 296 -12.67 -24.75 32.34
N GLN A 297 -13.72 -25.09 33.13
CA GLN A 297 -15.10 -25.00 32.69
C GLN A 297 -15.53 -23.56 32.38
N ARG A 298 -15.10 -22.59 33.20
CA ARG A 298 -15.36 -21.18 32.97
C ARG A 298 -14.74 -20.71 31.66
N LEU A 299 -13.50 -21.04 31.41
CA LEU A 299 -12.79 -20.69 30.19
C LEU A 299 -13.40 -21.36 28.95
N GLN A 300 -13.74 -22.65 29.06
CA GLN A 300 -14.44 -23.37 27.98
C GLN A 300 -15.81 -22.73 27.66
N ASN A 301 -16.61 -22.39 28.69
CA ASN A 301 -17.89 -21.73 28.48
C ASN A 301 -17.74 -20.37 27.77
N ILE A 302 -16.75 -19.58 28.15
CA ILE A 302 -16.47 -18.28 27.51
C ILE A 302 -16.22 -18.47 26.02
N PHE A 303 -15.37 -19.39 25.61
CA PHE A 303 -15.03 -19.61 24.20
C PHE A 303 -16.11 -20.34 23.40
N GLU A 304 -16.89 -21.20 24.05
CA GLU A 304 -17.94 -21.96 23.40
C GLU A 304 -19.28 -21.18 23.26
N HIS A 305 -19.53 -20.17 24.15
CA HIS A 305 -20.85 -19.56 24.19
C HIS A 305 -20.84 -18.03 24.21
N GLN A 306 -19.73 -17.38 24.55
CA GLN A 306 -19.75 -15.94 24.77
C GLN A 306 -18.91 -15.12 23.78
N VAL A 307 -17.86 -15.70 23.20
CA VAL A 307 -16.87 -14.93 22.41
C VAL A 307 -16.82 -15.43 20.97
N TYR A 308 -17.02 -14.51 20.03
CA TYR A 308 -17.04 -14.79 18.60
C TYR A 308 -16.01 -13.89 17.88
N GLY A 309 -15.24 -14.45 16.96
CA GLY A 309 -14.22 -13.69 16.24
C GLY A 309 -14.08 -14.13 14.78
N LEU A 310 -13.94 -13.14 13.87
CA LEU A 310 -13.66 -13.38 12.46
C LEU A 310 -12.33 -12.72 12.07
N ALA A 311 -11.38 -13.48 11.56
CA ALA A 311 -10.11 -12.99 11.05
C ALA A 311 -10.12 -12.96 9.52
N PRO A 312 -9.65 -11.85 8.88
CA PRO A 312 -9.81 -11.67 7.43
C PRO A 312 -8.94 -12.60 6.59
N THR A 313 -7.78 -13.02 7.09
CA THR A 313 -6.84 -13.89 6.36
C THR A 313 -6.34 -15.03 7.25
N GLU A 314 -5.81 -16.07 6.63
CA GLU A 314 -5.31 -17.24 7.36
C GLU A 314 -4.18 -16.89 8.32
N ILE A 315 -3.19 -16.09 7.89
CA ILE A 315 -2.09 -15.71 8.78
C ILE A 315 -2.58 -14.91 10.00
N ILE A 316 -3.54 -14.00 9.81
CA ILE A 316 -4.14 -13.23 10.91
C ILE A 316 -4.93 -14.13 11.84
N TYR A 317 -5.64 -15.10 11.29
CA TYR A 317 -6.36 -16.10 12.08
C TYR A 317 -5.41 -16.90 12.96
N GLN A 318 -4.31 -17.40 12.41
CA GLN A 318 -3.31 -18.17 13.17
C GLN A 318 -2.59 -17.31 14.23
N ILE A 319 -2.22 -16.07 13.90
CA ILE A 319 -1.66 -15.12 14.88
C ILE A 319 -2.62 -14.94 16.06
N ALA A 320 -3.90 -14.69 15.78
CA ALA A 320 -4.89 -14.47 16.82
C ALA A 320 -5.13 -15.72 17.68
N LEU A 321 -5.23 -16.90 17.05
CA LEU A 321 -5.38 -18.17 17.78
C LEU A 321 -4.23 -18.42 18.74
N HIS A 322 -2.98 -18.36 18.26
CA HIS A 322 -1.82 -18.60 19.09
C HIS A 322 -1.66 -17.54 20.19
N PHE A 323 -2.02 -16.30 19.91
CA PHE A 323 -1.98 -15.25 20.93
C PHE A 323 -3.06 -15.42 22.02
N ILE A 324 -4.27 -15.86 21.63
CA ILE A 324 -5.40 -16.05 22.57
C ILE A 324 -5.23 -17.33 23.39
N PHE A 325 -4.85 -18.44 22.73
CA PHE A 325 -4.78 -19.75 23.36
C PHE A 325 -3.39 -20.13 23.90
N GLY A 326 -2.36 -19.33 23.56
CA GLY A 326 -0.97 -19.63 23.89
C GLY A 326 -0.22 -20.30 22.74
N PHE A 327 1.10 -20.13 22.75
CA PHE A 327 1.99 -20.64 21.70
C PHE A 327 2.39 -22.12 21.92
N ASP A 328 2.10 -22.67 23.09
CA ASP A 328 2.47 -24.05 23.48
C ASP A 328 1.38 -25.09 23.15
N GLY A 329 0.49 -24.73 22.19
CA GLY A 329 -0.54 -25.64 21.69
C GLY A 329 -1.71 -25.83 22.66
N GLY A 330 -2.53 -24.83 22.84
CA GLY A 330 -3.73 -24.78 23.70
C GLY A 330 -4.66 -25.99 23.71
N GLU A 331 -4.22 -27.10 24.28
CA GLU A 331 -4.99 -28.33 24.42
C GLU A 331 -6.21 -28.21 25.38
N LEU A 332 -6.34 -27.04 26.05
CA LEU A 332 -7.38 -26.84 27.07
C LEU A 332 -8.76 -26.44 26.53
N ILE A 333 -8.84 -26.00 25.26
CA ILE A 333 -10.10 -25.46 24.67
C ILE A 333 -10.46 -26.23 23.40
N GLU A 334 -11.33 -27.22 23.55
CA GLU A 334 -11.75 -28.06 22.43
C GLU A 334 -12.68 -27.38 21.45
N LYS A 335 -13.48 -26.41 21.92
CA LYS A 335 -14.49 -25.71 21.09
C LYS A 335 -14.41 -24.21 21.30
N HIS A 336 -14.43 -23.49 20.22
CA HIS A 336 -14.45 -22.03 20.20
C HIS A 336 -15.15 -21.48 18.94
N HIS A 337 -15.53 -20.19 18.96
CA HIS A 337 -16.15 -19.51 17.84
C HIS A 337 -15.22 -18.47 17.19
N LEU A 338 -13.94 -18.77 17.08
CA LEU A 338 -13.01 -17.99 16.27
C LEU A 338 -12.86 -18.66 14.90
N ARG A 339 -13.04 -17.89 13.81
CA ARG A 339 -13.03 -18.42 12.43
C ARG A 339 -12.27 -17.50 11.48
N GLN A 340 -11.68 -18.10 10.44
CA GLN A 340 -11.14 -17.33 9.33
C GLN A 340 -12.28 -16.97 8.38
N CYS A 341 -12.56 -15.67 8.24
CA CYS A 341 -13.54 -15.12 7.31
C CYS A 341 -13.32 -13.60 7.18
N ASP A 342 -13.21 -13.10 5.94
CA ASP A 342 -13.22 -11.66 5.69
C ASP A 342 -14.68 -11.14 5.68
N ALA A 343 -15.06 -10.44 6.73
CA ALA A 343 -16.38 -9.88 6.91
C ALA A 343 -16.64 -8.64 6.02
N LEU A 344 -15.60 -7.93 5.55
CA LEU A 344 -15.77 -6.65 4.85
C LEU A 344 -16.50 -6.78 3.50
N PRO A 345 -16.14 -7.72 2.60
CA PRO A 345 -16.89 -7.93 1.37
C PRO A 345 -18.35 -8.32 1.65
N LEU A 346 -18.56 -9.23 2.60
CA LEU A 346 -19.89 -9.72 2.97
C LEU A 346 -20.80 -8.61 3.51
N ALA A 347 -20.23 -7.70 4.31
CA ALA A 347 -20.96 -6.53 4.82
C ALA A 347 -21.33 -5.56 3.69
N LYS A 348 -20.45 -5.34 2.70
CA LYS A 348 -20.72 -4.51 1.54
C LYS A 348 -21.83 -5.08 0.65
N ASP A 349 -21.86 -6.40 0.50
CA ASP A 349 -22.82 -7.11 -0.34
C ASP A 349 -24.13 -7.43 0.39
N GLY A 350 -24.23 -7.08 1.69
CA GLY A 350 -25.41 -7.33 2.52
C GLY A 350 -25.65 -8.81 2.85
N THR A 351 -24.63 -9.67 2.72
CA THR A 351 -24.71 -11.12 2.94
C THR A 351 -24.08 -11.58 4.26
N LEU A 352 -23.55 -10.64 5.06
CA LEU A 352 -22.84 -10.95 6.29
C LEU A 352 -23.70 -11.72 7.30
N GLU A 353 -24.93 -11.29 7.52
CA GLU A 353 -25.85 -11.91 8.49
C GLU A 353 -26.10 -13.38 8.18
N THR A 354 -26.45 -13.68 6.92
CA THR A 354 -26.63 -15.07 6.44
C THR A 354 -25.35 -15.91 6.61
N LYS A 355 -24.18 -15.28 6.40
CA LYS A 355 -22.92 -15.95 6.57
C LYS A 355 -22.61 -16.24 8.03
N LEU A 356 -22.92 -15.30 8.94
CA LEU A 356 -22.75 -15.49 10.38
C LEU A 356 -23.62 -16.64 10.89
N ASP A 357 -24.87 -16.73 10.45
CA ASP A 357 -25.78 -17.85 10.76
C ASP A 357 -25.19 -19.20 10.28
N SER A 358 -24.56 -19.21 9.12
CA SER A 358 -23.91 -20.41 8.57
C SER A 358 -22.64 -20.83 9.32
N ILE A 359 -21.91 -19.87 9.91
CA ILE A 359 -20.61 -20.12 10.58
C ILE A 359 -20.82 -20.46 12.05
N PHE A 360 -21.78 -19.81 12.71
CA PHE A 360 -21.97 -19.85 14.16
C PHE A 360 -23.31 -20.45 14.61
N GLY A 361 -24.29 -20.57 13.70
CA GLY A 361 -25.59 -21.22 13.94
C GLY A 361 -25.46 -22.70 13.75
#